data_bd7ef3e1eaafd56b90ba91509d941cd3
#
_entry.id   bd7ef3e1eaafd56b90ba91509d941cd3
#
_cell.length_a   1.000
_cell.length_b   1.000
_cell.length_c   1.000
_cell.angle_alpha   90.00
_cell.angle_beta   90.00
_cell.angle_gamma   90.00
#
_symmetry.space_group_name_H-M   'P 1'
#
loop_
_entity.id
_entity.type
_entity.pdbx_description
1 polymer ?
#
loop_
_entity_poly.entity_id
_entity_poly.type
_entity_poly.pdbx_seq_one_letter_code
_entity_poly.pdbx_strand_id
1 'polypeptide(L)'
;MGVAPDLSTLREAFSTLDVHDYGDVLQCMRCGFCLPTCPTYRTDGVETQSPRGRVAMIKAVVDGRMDPTEEFAEHMYHCLDCRNCHTVCPAGVKAGELVLEARHRIEEHRPQGAVKRFFLEYAVRDQRRLSRLLAPARFYRRTGIQTLVRKYDLLKAVSAGLSHLEAMMPDIPPRPLTETIPEEIPADGKEKGRVGFFLGCAMNLLYPEASRATAWLLSRAGYTVVIPRAQQCCGAPNIEEGERRVYREMAGHNVDLFLGKRVDFVVTDCAACGNELKSYGKLLSGRERSSRYGTSFRRRSATFPSSSRGPLGRRFRSGRWKKKFASTTRATCAMRRG
;
A
#
# COMPACT_ATOMS: atom_id res chain seq x y z
N MET A 1 31.49 2.38 -0.56
CA MET A 1 31.67 3.70 -1.18
C MET A 1 30.91 3.69 -2.48
N GLY A 2 29.67 4.22 -2.49
CA GLY A 2 28.86 4.35 -3.71
C GLY A 2 29.36 5.54 -4.51
N VAL A 3 29.57 5.33 -5.80
CA VAL A 3 29.85 6.42 -6.76
C VAL A 3 28.68 7.40 -6.67
N ALA A 4 28.96 8.68 -6.44
CA ALA A 4 27.94 9.73 -6.48
C ALA A 4 27.25 9.67 -7.84
N PRO A 5 25.92 9.69 -7.90
CA PRO A 5 25.20 9.61 -9.17
C PRO A 5 25.55 10.82 -10.03
N ASP A 6 25.69 10.59 -11.32
CA ASP A 6 25.84 11.67 -12.28
C ASP A 6 24.52 12.47 -12.33
N LEU A 7 24.54 13.67 -11.80
CA LEU A 7 23.38 14.57 -11.74
C LEU A 7 22.86 14.94 -13.14
N SER A 8 23.70 14.84 -14.18
CA SER A 8 23.30 15.12 -15.56
C SER A 8 22.33 14.05 -16.08
N THR A 9 22.59 12.77 -15.80
CA THR A 9 21.71 11.64 -16.19
C THR A 9 20.39 11.66 -15.44
N LEU A 10 20.40 12.03 -14.16
CA LEU A 10 19.16 12.22 -13.39
C LEU A 10 18.34 13.40 -13.92
N ARG A 11 18.97 14.51 -14.28
CA ARG A 11 18.29 15.68 -14.88
C ARG A 11 17.63 15.30 -16.22
N GLU A 12 18.32 14.56 -17.08
CA GLU A 12 17.81 14.05 -18.34
C GLU A 12 16.58 13.13 -18.14
N ALA A 13 16.61 12.26 -17.14
CA ALA A 13 15.49 11.39 -16.79
C ALA A 13 14.23 12.19 -16.39
N PHE A 14 14.37 13.31 -15.70
CA PHE A 14 13.25 14.17 -15.36
C PHE A 14 12.75 15.01 -16.53
N SER A 15 13.56 15.30 -17.55
CA SER A 15 13.13 16.02 -18.75
C SER A 15 12.16 15.19 -19.63
N THR A 16 12.15 13.86 -19.47
CA THR A 16 11.27 12.91 -20.20
C THR A 16 9.99 12.56 -19.43
N LEU A 17 9.56 13.38 -18.45
CA LEU A 17 8.27 13.18 -17.80
C LEU A 17 7.15 13.13 -18.83
N ASP A 18 6.28 12.12 -18.74
CA ASP A 18 5.14 11.96 -19.62
C ASP A 18 4.26 13.21 -19.60
N VAL A 19 3.75 13.62 -20.75
CA VAL A 19 2.91 14.83 -20.94
C VAL A 19 1.74 14.88 -19.94
N HIS A 20 1.20 13.75 -19.55
CA HIS A 20 0.15 13.66 -18.53
C HIS A 20 0.62 14.08 -17.14
N ASP A 21 1.80 13.63 -16.73
CA ASP A 21 2.34 13.94 -15.41
C ASP A 21 2.82 15.39 -15.33
N TYR A 22 3.33 15.95 -16.44
CA TYR A 22 3.67 17.36 -16.54
C TYR A 22 2.42 18.27 -16.52
N GLY A 23 1.32 17.83 -17.14
CA GLY A 23 0.02 18.50 -17.05
C GLY A 23 -0.45 18.68 -15.61
N ASP A 24 -0.37 17.63 -14.80
CA ASP A 24 -0.72 17.66 -13.38
C ASP A 24 0.18 18.62 -12.57
N VAL A 25 1.49 18.70 -12.92
CA VAL A 25 2.42 19.64 -12.30
C VAL A 25 2.02 21.10 -12.58
N LEU A 26 1.62 21.41 -13.82
CA LEU A 26 1.21 22.75 -14.22
C LEU A 26 -0.13 23.19 -13.62
N GLN A 27 -1.04 22.24 -13.36
CA GLN A 27 -2.35 22.53 -12.78
C GLN A 27 -2.28 22.98 -11.31
N CYS A 28 -1.14 22.81 -10.64
CA CYS A 28 -0.99 23.18 -9.24
C CYS A 28 -0.98 24.71 -9.06
N MET A 29 -2.11 25.29 -8.67
CA MET A 29 -2.26 26.72 -8.37
C MET A 29 -1.71 27.14 -7.00
N ARG A 30 -1.05 26.26 -6.26
CA ARG A 30 -0.44 26.49 -4.94
C ARG A 30 -1.38 27.04 -3.85
N CYS A 31 -2.69 26.79 -3.95
CA CYS A 31 -3.72 27.34 -3.05
C CYS A 31 -3.60 26.92 -1.58
N GLY A 32 -2.89 25.80 -1.28
CA GLY A 32 -2.64 25.37 0.10
C GLY A 32 -3.70 24.43 0.71
N PHE A 33 -4.82 24.11 0.04
CA PHE A 33 -5.83 23.21 0.59
C PHE A 33 -5.30 21.82 0.98
N CYS A 34 -4.20 21.38 0.39
CA CYS A 34 -3.55 20.10 0.72
C CYS A 34 -2.72 20.14 2.01
N LEU A 35 -2.35 21.32 2.52
CA LEU A 35 -1.46 21.47 3.68
C LEU A 35 -2.06 20.86 4.96
N PRO A 36 -3.28 21.21 5.40
CA PRO A 36 -3.83 20.72 6.65
C PRO A 36 -4.14 19.21 6.63
N THR A 37 -4.20 18.59 5.45
CA THR A 37 -4.46 17.16 5.30
C THR A 37 -3.19 16.31 5.22
N CYS A 38 -2.02 16.95 5.03
CA CYS A 38 -0.76 16.25 4.87
C CYS A 38 -0.14 15.91 6.23
N PRO A 39 0.07 14.61 6.56
CA PRO A 39 0.64 14.23 7.84
C PRO A 39 2.07 14.73 8.02
N THR A 40 2.94 14.65 6.99
CA THR A 40 4.32 15.10 7.09
C THR A 40 4.41 16.62 7.28
N TYR A 41 3.62 17.39 6.55
CA TYR A 41 3.57 18.84 6.77
C TYR A 41 3.05 19.21 8.18
N ARG A 42 2.05 18.49 8.68
CA ARG A 42 1.52 18.74 10.03
C ARG A 42 2.51 18.44 11.15
N THR A 43 3.44 17.51 10.91
CA THR A 43 4.47 17.14 11.88
C THR A 43 5.63 18.12 11.85
N ASP A 44 6.12 18.45 10.64
CA ASP A 44 7.38 19.15 10.47
C ASP A 44 7.18 20.68 10.29
N GLY A 45 6.02 21.10 9.78
CA GLY A 45 5.72 22.52 9.48
C GLY A 45 6.51 23.09 8.29
N VAL A 46 7.27 22.25 7.57
CA VAL A 46 8.18 22.65 6.51
C VAL A 46 7.49 22.54 5.14
N GLU A 47 7.58 23.59 4.33
CA GLU A 47 6.89 23.66 3.04
C GLU A 47 7.35 22.55 2.07
N THR A 48 8.66 22.22 2.04
CA THR A 48 9.20 21.14 1.20
C THR A 48 8.64 19.76 1.56
N GLN A 49 8.11 19.58 2.77
CA GLN A 49 7.41 18.36 3.21
C GLN A 49 5.90 18.39 2.90
N SER A 50 5.41 19.46 2.28
CA SER A 50 4.02 19.58 1.87
C SER A 50 3.76 18.98 0.47
N PRO A 51 2.50 18.61 0.12
CA PRO A 51 2.20 18.12 -1.23
C PRO A 51 2.50 19.17 -2.31
N ARG A 52 2.10 20.43 -2.11
CA ARG A 52 2.38 21.50 -3.08
C ARG A 52 3.87 21.84 -3.17
N GLY A 53 4.60 21.74 -2.05
CA GLY A 53 6.05 21.94 -2.02
C GLY A 53 6.77 20.87 -2.82
N ARG A 54 6.40 19.58 -2.65
CA ARG A 54 6.92 18.48 -3.47
C ARG A 54 6.62 18.66 -4.95
N VAL A 55 5.39 19.06 -5.31
CA VAL A 55 5.04 19.37 -6.71
C VAL A 55 5.88 20.54 -7.25
N ALA A 56 6.13 21.58 -6.43
CA ALA A 56 6.96 22.70 -6.82
C ALA A 56 8.43 22.30 -7.05
N MET A 57 8.98 21.40 -6.19
CA MET A 57 10.33 20.87 -6.37
C MET A 57 10.44 19.99 -7.62
N ILE A 58 9.47 19.10 -7.86
CA ILE A 58 9.42 18.28 -9.08
C ILE A 58 9.39 19.21 -10.31
N LYS A 59 8.54 20.25 -10.27
CA LYS A 59 8.50 21.25 -11.35
C LYS A 59 9.84 21.94 -11.56
N ALA A 60 10.51 22.34 -10.49
CA ALA A 60 11.81 23.02 -10.59
C ALA A 60 12.89 22.13 -11.22
N VAL A 61 12.86 20.81 -10.91
CA VAL A 61 13.77 19.83 -11.53
C VAL A 61 13.45 19.64 -13.01
N VAL A 62 12.18 19.46 -13.37
CA VAL A 62 11.74 19.32 -14.77
C VAL A 62 12.08 20.55 -15.61
N ASP A 63 11.88 21.76 -15.05
CA ASP A 63 12.21 23.02 -15.70
C ASP A 63 13.74 23.30 -15.74
N GLY A 64 14.58 22.39 -15.20
CA GLY A 64 16.03 22.55 -15.15
C GLY A 64 16.54 23.64 -14.19
N ARG A 65 15.67 24.13 -13.29
CA ARG A 65 15.99 25.18 -12.31
C ARG A 65 16.55 24.65 -10.99
N MET A 66 16.46 23.36 -10.77
CA MET A 66 16.97 22.66 -9.58
C MET A 66 17.52 21.29 -9.98
N ASP A 67 18.61 20.87 -9.34
CA ASP A 67 19.14 19.54 -9.53
C ASP A 67 18.41 18.53 -8.63
N PRO A 68 18.21 17.27 -9.09
CA PRO A 68 17.65 16.19 -8.29
C PRO A 68 18.68 15.63 -7.30
N THR A 69 19.01 16.44 -6.30
CA THR A 69 20.00 16.14 -5.24
C THR A 69 19.52 15.04 -4.30
N GLU A 70 20.37 14.62 -3.37
CA GLU A 70 20.01 13.71 -2.30
C GLU A 70 18.89 14.28 -1.41
N GLU A 71 18.98 15.58 -1.09
CA GLU A 71 17.96 16.29 -0.33
C GLU A 71 16.60 16.28 -1.06
N PHE A 72 16.58 16.47 -2.38
CA PHE A 72 15.36 16.30 -3.17
C PHE A 72 14.79 14.88 -3.02
N ALA A 73 15.65 13.85 -3.10
CA ALA A 73 15.24 12.46 -2.93
C ALA A 73 14.65 12.21 -1.53
N GLU A 74 15.29 12.70 -0.48
CA GLU A 74 14.79 12.61 0.89
C GLU A 74 13.38 13.21 1.02
N HIS A 75 13.12 14.38 0.46
CA HIS A 75 11.79 14.99 0.46
C HIS A 75 10.75 14.13 -0.27
N MET A 76 11.13 13.47 -1.37
CA MET A 76 10.23 12.56 -2.08
C MET A 76 9.95 11.30 -1.25
N TYR A 77 10.97 10.68 -0.63
CA TYR A 77 10.80 9.48 0.20
C TYR A 77 10.14 9.75 1.56
N HIS A 78 10.12 10.98 2.04
CA HIS A 78 9.40 11.35 3.26
C HIS A 78 7.86 11.35 3.06
N CYS A 79 7.36 11.36 1.85
CA CYS A 79 5.93 11.26 1.56
C CYS A 79 5.40 9.88 1.92
N LEU A 80 4.30 9.80 2.68
CA LEU A 80 3.65 8.54 3.09
C LEU A 80 2.70 7.95 2.03
N ASP A 81 2.63 8.51 0.85
CA ASP A 81 1.66 8.15 -0.22
C ASP A 81 0.21 7.92 0.28
N CYS A 82 -0.19 8.61 1.32
CA CYS A 82 -1.53 8.49 1.90
C CYS A 82 -2.65 9.06 1.01
N ARG A 83 -2.31 9.80 -0.03
CA ARG A 83 -3.18 10.38 -1.07
C ARG A 83 -4.29 11.33 -0.57
N ASN A 84 -4.25 11.76 0.70
CA ASN A 84 -5.21 12.72 1.23
C ASN A 84 -5.22 14.04 0.43
N CYS A 85 -4.06 14.45 -0.08
CA CYS A 85 -3.94 15.64 -0.92
C CYS A 85 -4.74 15.57 -2.23
N HIS A 86 -5.00 14.37 -2.77
CA HIS A 86 -5.81 14.20 -3.98
C HIS A 86 -7.29 14.51 -3.73
N THR A 87 -7.81 14.16 -2.55
CA THR A 87 -9.23 14.28 -2.22
C THR A 87 -9.67 15.72 -1.98
N VAL A 88 -8.73 16.59 -1.61
CA VAL A 88 -8.99 18.01 -1.26
C VAL A 88 -8.52 18.99 -2.34
N CYS A 89 -7.85 18.50 -3.39
CA CYS A 89 -7.32 19.37 -4.43
C CYS A 89 -8.44 19.85 -5.38
N PRO A 90 -8.76 21.17 -5.44
CA PRO A 90 -9.79 21.66 -6.33
C PRO A 90 -9.38 21.60 -7.81
N ALA A 91 -8.07 21.61 -8.09
CA ALA A 91 -7.51 21.46 -9.43
C ALA A 91 -7.31 20.00 -9.87
N GLY A 92 -7.63 19.02 -9.00
CA GLY A 92 -7.49 17.60 -9.32
C GLY A 92 -6.06 17.06 -9.39
N VAL A 93 -5.06 17.83 -8.93
CA VAL A 93 -3.64 17.45 -8.97
C VAL A 93 -3.40 16.21 -8.10
N LYS A 94 -2.75 15.23 -8.68
CA LYS A 94 -2.42 13.96 -8.02
C LYS A 94 -0.99 13.96 -7.49
N ALA A 95 -0.70 14.83 -6.53
CA ALA A 95 0.64 15.02 -5.98
C ALA A 95 1.33 13.72 -5.54
N GLY A 96 0.60 12.72 -5.00
CA GLY A 96 1.16 11.41 -4.67
C GLY A 96 1.63 10.64 -5.90
N GLU A 97 0.89 10.64 -7.02
CA GLU A 97 1.32 9.98 -8.26
C GLU A 97 2.60 10.63 -8.82
N LEU A 98 2.71 11.96 -8.75
CA LEU A 98 3.92 12.70 -9.14
C LEU A 98 5.12 12.33 -8.26
N VAL A 99 4.91 12.18 -6.95
CA VAL A 99 5.97 11.75 -6.02
C VAL A 99 6.41 10.32 -6.32
N LEU A 100 5.48 9.40 -6.63
CA LEU A 100 5.83 8.03 -7.00
C LEU A 100 6.60 7.98 -8.33
N GLU A 101 6.25 8.84 -9.29
CA GLU A 101 7.02 8.97 -10.52
C GLU A 101 8.44 9.48 -10.25
N ALA A 102 8.58 10.51 -9.40
CA ALA A 102 9.88 11.02 -8.99
C ALA A 102 10.75 9.94 -8.29
N ARG A 103 10.16 9.15 -7.39
CA ARG A 103 10.85 8.01 -6.74
C ARG A 103 11.31 6.96 -7.76
N HIS A 104 10.47 6.68 -8.75
CA HIS A 104 10.84 5.74 -9.81
C HIS A 104 12.05 6.23 -10.60
N ARG A 105 12.07 7.51 -11.00
CA ARG A 105 13.22 8.11 -11.70
C ARG A 105 14.48 8.11 -10.85
N ILE A 106 14.35 8.41 -9.56
CA ILE A 106 15.47 8.32 -8.62
C ILE A 106 16.00 6.90 -8.54
N GLU A 107 15.11 5.89 -8.39
CA GLU A 107 15.51 4.49 -8.26
C GLU A 107 16.17 3.92 -9.52
N GLU A 108 15.72 4.31 -10.72
CA GLU A 108 16.35 3.91 -11.98
C GLU A 108 17.82 4.37 -12.09
N HIS A 109 18.14 5.54 -11.56
CA HIS A 109 19.48 6.12 -11.66
C HIS A 109 20.33 5.96 -10.41
N ARG A 110 19.69 5.70 -9.27
CA ARG A 110 20.33 5.50 -7.98
C ARG A 110 19.70 4.33 -7.25
N PRO A 111 20.00 3.10 -7.68
CA PRO A 111 19.39 1.90 -7.10
C PRO A 111 19.68 1.81 -5.60
N GLN A 112 18.67 1.40 -4.87
CA GLN A 112 18.75 1.24 -3.42
C GLN A 112 19.74 0.13 -3.05
N GLY A 113 20.22 0.16 -1.79
CA GLY A 113 21.16 -0.82 -1.27
C GLY A 113 20.65 -2.27 -1.42
N ALA A 114 21.58 -3.21 -1.64
CA ALA A 114 21.31 -4.61 -1.96
C ALA A 114 20.35 -5.29 -0.96
N VAL A 115 20.40 -4.94 0.33
CA VAL A 115 19.52 -5.52 1.38
C VAL A 115 18.07 -5.11 1.15
N LYS A 116 17.81 -3.83 0.86
CA LYS A 116 16.45 -3.32 0.62
C LYS A 116 15.88 -3.91 -0.67
N ARG A 117 16.69 -3.96 -1.72
CA ARG A 117 16.33 -4.57 -3.00
C ARG A 117 16.00 -6.06 -2.84
N PHE A 118 16.83 -6.82 -2.12
CA PHE A 118 16.55 -8.22 -1.80
C PHE A 118 15.21 -8.38 -1.06
N PHE A 119 14.94 -7.51 -0.09
CA PHE A 119 13.68 -7.56 0.66
C PHE A 119 12.47 -7.31 -0.24
N LEU A 120 12.51 -6.27 -1.10
CA LEU A 120 11.42 -5.91 -2.00
C LEU A 120 11.21 -6.93 -3.13
N GLU A 121 12.28 -7.43 -3.73
CA GLU A 121 12.21 -8.34 -4.87
C GLU A 121 11.92 -9.79 -4.44
N TYR A 122 12.43 -10.21 -3.29
CA TYR A 122 12.37 -11.60 -2.86
C TYR A 122 11.36 -11.86 -1.72
N ALA A 123 11.46 -11.08 -0.63
CA ALA A 123 10.71 -11.38 0.58
C ALA A 123 9.25 -10.95 0.46
N VAL A 124 8.99 -9.72 0.03
CA VAL A 124 7.64 -9.14 -0.05
C VAL A 124 6.82 -9.80 -1.15
N ARG A 125 7.45 -10.26 -2.21
CA ARG A 125 6.79 -10.90 -3.35
C ARG A 125 5.98 -12.15 -2.94
N ASP A 126 6.51 -12.98 -2.05
CA ASP A 126 5.87 -14.23 -1.62
C ASP A 126 5.54 -14.19 -0.12
N GLN A 127 4.27 -14.26 0.21
CA GLN A 127 3.79 -14.25 1.59
C GLN A 127 4.35 -15.40 2.44
N ARG A 128 4.67 -16.55 1.83
CA ARG A 128 5.30 -17.69 2.54
C ARG A 128 6.75 -17.37 2.92
N ARG A 129 7.49 -16.71 2.02
CA ARG A 129 8.87 -16.26 2.30
C ARG A 129 8.88 -15.22 3.40
N LEU A 130 7.98 -14.23 3.29
CA LEU A 130 7.83 -13.20 4.32
C LEU A 130 7.43 -13.80 5.67
N SER A 131 6.54 -14.80 5.68
CA SER A 131 6.18 -15.53 6.90
C SER A 131 7.38 -16.25 7.53
N ARG A 132 8.25 -16.87 6.71
CA ARG A 132 9.48 -17.53 7.21
C ARG A 132 10.48 -16.54 7.77
N LEU A 133 10.64 -15.38 7.17
CA LEU A 133 11.48 -14.30 7.68
C LEU A 133 11.00 -13.75 9.04
N LEU A 134 9.69 -13.82 9.30
CA LEU A 134 9.12 -13.43 10.59
C LEU A 134 9.18 -14.55 11.65
N ALA A 135 9.64 -15.76 11.30
CA ALA A 135 9.71 -16.89 12.25
C ALA A 135 10.60 -16.60 13.47
N PRO A 136 11.79 -15.97 13.35
CA PRO A 136 12.60 -15.60 14.52
C PRO A 136 11.88 -14.63 15.47
N ALA A 137 11.14 -13.65 14.91
CA ALA A 137 10.38 -12.70 15.72
C ALA A 137 9.20 -13.37 16.44
N ARG A 138 8.54 -14.36 15.80
CA ARG A 138 7.52 -15.20 16.47
C ARG A 138 8.12 -16.02 17.60
N PHE A 139 9.30 -16.63 17.37
CA PHE A 139 10.02 -17.40 18.39
C PHE A 139 10.39 -16.52 19.58
N TYR A 140 10.97 -15.34 19.32
CA TYR A 140 11.34 -14.35 20.33
C TYR A 140 10.16 -13.99 21.26
N ARG A 141 8.98 -13.81 20.69
CA ARG A 141 7.76 -13.53 21.47
C ARG A 141 7.21 -14.75 22.20
N ARG A 142 7.15 -15.90 21.52
CA ARG A 142 6.57 -17.14 22.08
C ARG A 142 7.33 -17.67 23.27
N THR A 143 8.64 -17.50 23.29
CA THR A 143 9.52 -17.98 24.38
C THR A 143 9.53 -17.05 25.60
N GLY A 144 8.88 -15.90 25.55
CA GLY A 144 8.91 -14.92 26.61
C GLY A 144 10.21 -14.11 26.70
N ILE A 145 11.17 -14.33 25.81
CA ILE A 145 12.42 -13.57 25.74
C ILE A 145 12.10 -12.06 25.60
N GLN A 146 11.07 -11.70 24.87
CA GLN A 146 10.59 -10.31 24.75
C GLN A 146 10.28 -9.70 26.13
N THR A 147 9.57 -10.41 26.98
CA THR A 147 9.21 -9.95 28.32
C THR A 147 10.47 -9.73 29.18
N LEU A 148 11.45 -10.62 29.05
CA LEU A 148 12.72 -10.51 29.75
C LEU A 148 13.53 -9.29 29.26
N VAL A 149 13.63 -9.14 27.94
CA VAL A 149 14.33 -8.03 27.28
C VAL A 149 13.74 -6.68 27.67
N ARG A 150 12.40 -6.57 27.71
CA ARG A 150 11.67 -5.36 28.13
C ARG A 150 11.81 -5.11 29.63
N LYS A 151 11.70 -6.15 30.45
CA LYS A 151 11.78 -6.04 31.92
C LYS A 151 13.15 -5.50 32.40
N TYR A 152 14.22 -5.89 31.71
CA TYR A 152 15.59 -5.51 32.08
C TYR A 152 16.20 -4.44 31.16
N ASP A 153 15.39 -3.83 30.27
CA ASP A 153 15.83 -2.80 29.30
C ASP A 153 17.11 -3.18 28.51
N LEU A 154 17.29 -4.48 28.23
CA LEU A 154 18.54 -5.01 27.67
C LEU A 154 18.89 -4.36 26.32
N LEU A 155 17.90 -4.03 25.48
CA LEU A 155 18.15 -3.38 24.18
C LEU A 155 18.53 -1.92 24.34
N LYS A 156 18.06 -1.25 25.38
CA LYS A 156 18.43 0.14 25.65
C LYS A 156 19.91 0.27 26.01
N ALA A 157 20.47 -0.75 26.68
CA ALA A 157 21.90 -0.83 26.97
C ALA A 157 22.76 -0.95 25.68
N VAL A 158 22.20 -1.50 24.60
CA VAL A 158 22.88 -1.63 23.30
C VAL A 158 22.63 -0.43 22.42
N SER A 159 21.37 0.02 22.28
CA SER A 159 20.96 1.18 21.48
C SER A 159 19.54 1.61 21.85
N ALA A 160 19.36 2.91 22.11
CA ALA A 160 18.04 3.50 22.35
C ALA A 160 17.12 3.34 21.12
N GLY A 161 17.67 3.46 19.90
CA GLY A 161 16.91 3.25 18.66
C GLY A 161 16.41 1.81 18.53
N LEU A 162 17.21 0.83 18.90
CA LEU A 162 16.83 -0.59 18.84
C LEU A 162 15.71 -0.90 19.84
N SER A 163 15.79 -0.35 21.06
CA SER A 163 14.75 -0.46 22.07
C SER A 163 13.43 0.17 21.60
N HIS A 164 13.51 1.33 20.93
CA HIS A 164 12.33 1.99 20.38
C HIS A 164 11.68 1.18 19.25
N LEU A 165 12.48 0.64 18.32
CA LEU A 165 11.98 -0.23 17.25
C LEU A 165 11.32 -1.50 17.79
N GLU A 166 11.91 -2.12 18.83
CA GLU A 166 11.33 -3.28 19.49
C GLU A 166 9.99 -2.93 20.18
N ALA A 167 9.91 -1.78 20.84
CA ALA A 167 8.68 -1.31 21.48
C ALA A 167 7.54 -1.06 20.47
N MET A 168 7.87 -0.65 19.25
CA MET A 168 6.90 -0.44 18.16
C MET A 168 6.49 -1.74 17.44
N MET A 169 7.15 -2.87 17.74
CA MET A 169 6.85 -4.13 17.06
C MET A 169 5.40 -4.56 17.35
N PRO A 170 4.56 -4.75 16.30
CA PRO A 170 3.18 -5.20 16.49
C PRO A 170 3.14 -6.62 17.03
N ASP A 171 1.98 -7.01 17.55
CA ASP A 171 1.72 -8.39 17.89
C ASP A 171 1.76 -9.29 16.66
N ILE A 172 2.70 -10.25 16.65
CA ILE A 172 2.85 -11.19 15.54
C ILE A 172 2.16 -12.49 15.94
N PRO A 173 1.04 -12.84 15.29
CA PRO A 173 0.32 -14.08 15.55
C PRO A 173 1.20 -15.32 15.28
N PRO A 174 0.95 -16.44 15.98
CA PRO A 174 1.76 -17.65 15.87
C PRO A 174 1.72 -18.28 14.47
N ARG A 175 0.60 -18.11 13.76
CA ARG A 175 0.39 -18.62 12.40
C ARG A 175 -0.26 -17.56 11.50
N PRO A 176 0.14 -17.46 10.23
CA PRO A 176 -0.54 -16.63 9.26
C PRO A 176 -1.93 -17.17 8.96
N LEU A 177 -2.84 -16.30 8.50
CA LEU A 177 -4.20 -16.69 8.15
C LEU A 177 -4.23 -17.77 7.06
N THR A 178 -3.34 -17.67 6.08
CA THR A 178 -3.24 -18.65 4.99
C THR A 178 -3.00 -20.08 5.45
N GLU A 179 -2.47 -20.33 6.63
CA GLU A 179 -2.30 -21.67 7.18
C GLU A 179 -3.54 -22.19 7.90
N THR A 180 -4.47 -21.31 8.27
CA THR A 180 -5.58 -21.62 9.17
C THR A 180 -6.97 -21.45 8.57
N ILE A 181 -7.05 -20.92 7.34
CA ILE A 181 -8.32 -20.71 6.60
C ILE A 181 -8.33 -21.58 5.33
N PRO A 182 -9.44 -22.17 4.90
CA PRO A 182 -9.52 -22.88 3.62
C PRO A 182 -9.38 -21.94 2.43
N GLU A 183 -8.96 -22.46 1.26
CA GLU A 183 -8.89 -21.67 0.02
C GLU A 183 -10.26 -21.26 -0.51
N GLU A 184 -11.28 -22.02 -0.19
CA GLU A 184 -12.66 -21.73 -0.60
C GLU A 184 -13.57 -21.90 0.62
N ILE A 185 -14.40 -20.89 0.88
CA ILE A 185 -15.41 -20.89 1.92
C ILE A 185 -16.77 -20.80 1.21
N PRO A 186 -17.63 -21.81 1.32
CA PRO A 186 -18.92 -21.78 0.67
C PRO A 186 -19.80 -20.66 1.21
N ALA A 187 -20.77 -20.24 0.40
CA ALA A 187 -21.79 -19.30 0.81
C ALA A 187 -22.65 -19.90 1.94
N ASP A 188 -22.97 -19.10 2.95
CA ASP A 188 -23.96 -19.47 3.96
C ASP A 188 -25.36 -19.23 3.37
N GLY A 189 -26.04 -20.34 3.02
CA GLY A 189 -27.35 -20.33 2.35
C GLY A 189 -27.25 -20.24 0.82
N LYS A 190 -28.21 -19.57 0.18
CA LYS A 190 -28.31 -19.47 -1.30
C LYS A 190 -27.12 -18.64 -1.84
N GLU A 191 -26.33 -19.25 -2.70
CA GLU A 191 -25.20 -18.58 -3.35
C GLU A 191 -25.67 -17.43 -4.25
N LYS A 192 -25.08 -16.24 -4.06
CA LYS A 192 -25.32 -15.02 -4.85
C LYS A 192 -24.21 -14.76 -5.85
N GLY A 193 -23.06 -15.43 -5.71
CA GLY A 193 -21.90 -15.30 -6.57
C GLY A 193 -20.60 -15.68 -5.86
N ARG A 194 -19.51 -15.61 -6.60
CA ARG A 194 -18.16 -15.98 -6.15
C ARG A 194 -17.29 -14.74 -5.99
N VAL A 195 -16.67 -14.59 -4.83
CA VAL A 195 -15.82 -13.44 -4.48
C VAL A 195 -14.37 -13.90 -4.32
N GLY A 196 -13.46 -13.28 -5.05
CA GLY A 196 -12.04 -13.38 -4.78
C GLY A 196 -11.67 -12.50 -3.59
N PHE A 197 -11.16 -13.10 -2.53
CA PHE A 197 -10.68 -12.33 -1.40
C PHE A 197 -9.16 -12.16 -1.51
N PHE A 198 -8.74 -10.93 -1.84
CA PHE A 198 -7.33 -10.56 -1.89
C PHE A 198 -6.83 -10.32 -0.47
N LEU A 199 -6.08 -11.28 0.05
CA LEU A 199 -5.51 -11.23 1.38
C LEU A 199 -4.18 -10.46 1.37
N GLY A 200 -4.18 -9.23 1.91
CA GLY A 200 -2.98 -8.41 2.03
C GLY A 200 -1.89 -9.08 2.87
N CYS A 201 -0.61 -8.86 2.54
CA CYS A 201 0.51 -9.49 3.26
C CYS A 201 0.54 -9.12 4.75
N ALA A 202 0.35 -7.85 5.10
CA ALA A 202 0.25 -7.40 6.49
C ALA A 202 -0.99 -7.98 7.19
N MET A 203 -2.13 -8.01 6.50
CA MET A 203 -3.38 -8.57 7.02
C MET A 203 -3.25 -10.06 7.31
N ASN A 204 -2.59 -10.81 6.41
CA ASN A 204 -2.31 -12.23 6.60
C ASN A 204 -1.41 -12.52 7.82
N LEU A 205 -0.38 -11.69 8.01
CA LEU A 205 0.71 -11.98 8.95
C LEU A 205 0.53 -11.34 10.33
N LEU A 206 -0.13 -10.18 10.38
CA LEU A 206 -0.26 -9.38 11.62
C LEU A 206 -1.70 -9.28 12.12
N TYR A 207 -2.69 -9.31 11.21
CA TYR A 207 -4.10 -9.13 11.55
C TYR A 207 -5.01 -10.26 11.02
N PRO A 208 -4.65 -11.56 11.23
CA PRO A 208 -5.38 -12.71 10.67
C PRO A 208 -6.85 -12.75 11.09
N GLU A 209 -7.17 -12.32 12.31
CA GLU A 209 -8.54 -12.35 12.82
C GLU A 209 -9.46 -11.34 12.12
N ALA A 210 -8.94 -10.17 11.74
CA ALA A 210 -9.70 -9.19 10.97
C ALA A 210 -10.07 -9.74 9.59
N SER A 211 -9.10 -10.33 8.89
CA SER A 211 -9.33 -10.94 7.57
C SER A 211 -10.20 -12.20 7.65
N ARG A 212 -10.07 -13.00 8.71
CA ARG A 212 -10.96 -14.13 8.97
C ARG A 212 -12.42 -13.67 9.14
N ALA A 213 -12.63 -12.61 9.93
CA ALA A 213 -13.94 -12.02 10.13
C ALA A 213 -14.53 -11.48 8.83
N THR A 214 -13.70 -10.84 7.99
CA THR A 214 -14.12 -10.35 6.67
C THR A 214 -14.55 -11.49 5.76
N ALA A 215 -13.76 -12.57 5.66
CA ALA A 215 -14.09 -13.73 4.85
C ALA A 215 -15.39 -14.40 5.31
N TRP A 216 -15.58 -14.53 6.62
CA TRP A 216 -16.79 -15.06 7.21
C TRP A 216 -18.03 -14.19 6.96
N LEU A 217 -17.90 -12.87 7.06
CA LEU A 217 -18.99 -11.95 6.73
C LEU A 217 -19.41 -12.03 5.26
N LEU A 218 -18.45 -12.21 4.34
CA LEU A 218 -18.74 -12.40 2.92
C LEU A 218 -19.52 -13.70 2.68
N SER A 219 -19.12 -14.81 3.34
CA SER A 219 -19.83 -16.08 3.29
C SER A 219 -21.26 -15.93 3.82
N ARG A 220 -21.44 -15.30 4.97
CA ARG A 220 -22.76 -14.98 5.54
C ARG A 220 -23.61 -14.03 4.67
N ALA A 221 -22.96 -13.18 3.89
CA ALA A 221 -23.66 -12.36 2.91
C ALA A 221 -24.15 -13.16 1.69
N GLY A 222 -23.84 -14.45 1.61
CA GLY A 222 -24.24 -15.36 0.56
C GLY A 222 -23.27 -15.43 -0.61
N TYR A 223 -21.98 -15.19 -0.39
CA TYR A 223 -20.94 -15.33 -1.41
C TYR A 223 -20.00 -16.49 -1.10
N THR A 224 -19.68 -17.28 -2.11
CA THR A 224 -18.56 -18.22 -2.03
C THR A 224 -17.27 -17.42 -2.09
N VAL A 225 -16.42 -17.52 -1.05
CA VAL A 225 -15.19 -16.75 -0.90
C VAL A 225 -14.00 -17.58 -1.33
N VAL A 226 -13.27 -17.10 -2.33
CA VAL A 226 -12.08 -17.76 -2.89
C VAL A 226 -10.82 -17.02 -2.49
N ILE A 227 -9.91 -17.68 -1.77
CA ILE A 227 -8.67 -17.12 -1.22
C ILE A 227 -7.47 -17.87 -1.83
N PRO A 228 -7.01 -17.49 -3.03
CA PRO A 228 -5.95 -18.23 -3.70
C PRO A 228 -4.63 -18.19 -2.91
N ARG A 229 -4.03 -19.35 -2.63
CA ARG A 229 -2.75 -19.45 -1.90
C ARG A 229 -1.56 -18.90 -2.67
N ALA A 230 -1.66 -18.88 -4.01
CA ALA A 230 -0.58 -18.42 -4.88
C ALA A 230 -0.59 -16.89 -5.09
N GLN A 231 -1.49 -16.15 -4.43
CA GLN A 231 -1.50 -14.68 -4.54
C GLN A 231 -0.20 -14.08 -4.00
N GLN A 232 0.32 -13.10 -4.72
CA GLN A 232 1.48 -12.32 -4.32
C GLN A 232 1.03 -11.05 -3.58
N CYS A 233 1.99 -10.28 -3.03
CA CYS A 233 1.70 -8.96 -2.49
C CYS A 233 1.04 -8.07 -3.57
N CYS A 234 0.25 -7.08 -3.14
CA CYS A 234 -0.32 -6.09 -4.07
C CYS A 234 0.73 -5.20 -4.74
N GLY A 235 1.95 -5.19 -4.22
CA GLY A 235 3.06 -4.41 -4.74
C GLY A 235 3.15 -2.97 -4.23
N ALA A 236 2.28 -2.56 -3.28
CA ALA A 236 2.37 -1.23 -2.68
C ALA A 236 3.77 -0.91 -2.16
N PRO A 237 4.46 -1.77 -1.37
CA PRO A 237 5.82 -1.46 -0.93
C PRO A 237 6.82 -1.26 -2.07
N ASN A 238 6.64 -1.97 -3.19
CA ASN A 238 7.53 -1.84 -4.34
C ASN A 238 7.32 -0.51 -5.07
N ILE A 239 6.07 -0.15 -5.38
CA ILE A 239 5.78 1.12 -6.06
C ILE A 239 6.10 2.32 -5.18
N GLU A 240 5.85 2.25 -3.88
CA GLU A 240 6.22 3.28 -2.90
C GLU A 240 7.72 3.51 -2.81
N GLU A 241 8.54 2.48 -3.10
CA GLU A 241 9.99 2.55 -3.13
C GLU A 241 10.57 2.79 -4.54
N GLY A 242 9.70 3.00 -5.56
CA GLY A 242 10.11 3.27 -6.93
C GLY A 242 10.37 2.01 -7.78
N GLU A 243 10.30 0.80 -7.20
CA GLU A 243 10.58 -0.45 -7.92
C GLU A 243 9.36 -0.88 -8.77
N ARG A 244 9.22 -0.25 -9.93
CA ARG A 244 8.07 -0.42 -10.83
C ARG A 244 8.08 -1.76 -11.58
N ARG A 245 9.26 -2.32 -11.86
CA ARG A 245 9.40 -3.58 -12.59
C ARG A 245 8.77 -4.75 -11.84
N VAL A 246 9.18 -4.96 -10.59
CA VAL A 246 8.67 -6.03 -9.73
C VAL A 246 7.19 -5.82 -9.42
N TYR A 247 6.77 -4.57 -9.18
CA TYR A 247 5.37 -4.22 -9.00
C TYR A 247 4.51 -4.65 -10.20
N ARG A 248 4.97 -4.39 -11.44
CA ARG A 248 4.26 -4.78 -12.67
C ARG A 248 4.17 -6.30 -12.83
N GLU A 249 5.22 -7.02 -12.48
CA GLU A 249 5.23 -8.50 -12.50
C GLU A 249 4.23 -9.09 -11.51
N MET A 250 4.22 -8.59 -10.26
CA MET A 250 3.27 -9.03 -9.24
C MET A 250 1.82 -8.70 -9.61
N ALA A 251 1.58 -7.52 -10.17
CA ALA A 251 0.25 -7.12 -10.63
C ALA A 251 -0.26 -8.06 -11.72
N GLY A 252 0.58 -8.38 -12.72
CA GLY A 252 0.24 -9.33 -13.79
C GLY A 252 -0.09 -10.71 -13.24
N HIS A 253 0.76 -11.25 -12.35
CA HIS A 253 0.52 -12.53 -11.70
C HIS A 253 -0.81 -12.58 -10.94
N ASN A 254 -1.09 -11.56 -10.12
CA ASN A 254 -2.33 -11.50 -9.35
C ASN A 254 -3.57 -11.40 -10.25
N VAL A 255 -3.50 -10.62 -11.33
CA VAL A 255 -4.59 -10.50 -12.30
C VAL A 255 -4.89 -11.86 -12.93
N ASP A 256 -3.88 -12.54 -13.46
CA ASP A 256 -4.03 -13.86 -14.11
C ASP A 256 -4.58 -14.89 -13.12
N LEU A 257 -4.09 -14.89 -11.89
CA LEU A 257 -4.53 -15.79 -10.83
C LEU A 257 -6.03 -15.64 -10.52
N PHE A 258 -6.50 -14.42 -10.27
CA PHE A 258 -7.91 -14.19 -9.93
C PHE A 258 -8.86 -14.37 -11.12
N LEU A 259 -8.42 -14.06 -12.33
CA LEU A 259 -9.19 -14.33 -13.54
C LEU A 259 -9.38 -15.84 -13.76
N GLY A 260 -8.34 -16.64 -13.51
CA GLY A 260 -8.40 -18.11 -13.60
C GLY A 260 -9.34 -18.74 -12.56
N LYS A 261 -9.62 -18.08 -11.44
CA LYS A 261 -10.52 -18.57 -10.39
C LYS A 261 -12.01 -18.30 -10.64
N ARG A 262 -12.39 -17.69 -11.77
CA ARG A 262 -13.78 -17.41 -12.19
C ARG A 262 -14.60 -16.68 -11.09
N VAL A 263 -14.02 -15.66 -10.48
CA VAL A 263 -14.68 -14.83 -9.47
C VAL A 263 -15.42 -13.66 -10.13
N ASP A 264 -16.54 -13.26 -9.58
CA ASP A 264 -17.34 -12.14 -10.10
C ASP A 264 -16.70 -10.79 -9.80
N PHE A 265 -16.06 -10.67 -8.63
CA PHE A 265 -15.30 -9.48 -8.22
C PHE A 265 -14.27 -9.85 -7.16
N VAL A 266 -13.29 -8.95 -6.98
CA VAL A 266 -12.23 -9.09 -5.98
C VAL A 266 -12.44 -8.07 -4.87
N VAL A 267 -12.34 -8.51 -3.63
CA VAL A 267 -12.45 -7.70 -2.41
C VAL A 267 -11.18 -7.82 -1.60
N THR A 268 -10.79 -6.75 -0.94
CA THR A 268 -9.73 -6.74 0.08
C THR A 268 -10.15 -5.90 1.28
N ASP A 269 -9.64 -6.24 2.44
CA ASP A 269 -9.83 -5.52 3.70
C ASP A 269 -8.71 -4.50 4.00
N CYS A 270 -7.68 -4.45 3.14
CA CYS A 270 -6.58 -3.50 3.21
C CYS A 270 -6.78 -2.35 2.22
N ALA A 271 -6.82 -1.11 2.71
CA ALA A 271 -7.03 0.08 1.86
C ALA A 271 -5.89 0.30 0.85
N ALA A 272 -4.62 0.10 1.26
CA ALA A 272 -3.47 0.19 0.38
C ALA A 272 -3.56 -0.85 -0.74
N CYS A 273 -3.84 -2.13 -0.39
CA CYS A 273 -4.04 -3.17 -1.40
C CYS A 273 -5.18 -2.81 -2.37
N GLY A 274 -6.31 -2.29 -1.84
CA GLY A 274 -7.46 -1.91 -2.66
C GLY A 274 -7.16 -0.77 -3.62
N ASN A 275 -6.29 0.15 -3.25
CA ASN A 275 -5.81 1.21 -4.12
C ASN A 275 -4.96 0.65 -5.26
N GLU A 276 -4.00 -0.22 -4.95
CA GLU A 276 -3.12 -0.79 -5.96
C GLU A 276 -3.88 -1.73 -6.92
N LEU A 277 -4.78 -2.57 -6.42
CA LEU A 277 -5.65 -3.39 -7.27
C LEU A 277 -6.45 -2.56 -8.28
N LYS A 278 -6.92 -1.37 -7.91
CA LYS A 278 -7.60 -0.45 -8.83
C LYS A 278 -6.65 0.17 -9.86
N SER A 279 -5.39 0.33 -9.51
CA SER A 279 -4.35 0.90 -10.38
C SER A 279 -3.82 -0.10 -11.40
N TYR A 280 -3.98 -1.41 -11.20
CA TYR A 280 -3.49 -2.47 -12.08
C TYR A 280 -3.94 -2.29 -13.55
N GLY A 281 -5.17 -1.81 -13.76
CA GLY A 281 -5.70 -1.58 -15.10
C GLY A 281 -4.89 -0.54 -15.89
N LYS A 282 -4.46 0.55 -15.23
CA LYS A 282 -3.60 1.60 -15.82
C LYS A 282 -2.17 1.04 -16.03
N LEU A 283 -1.64 0.36 -15.02
CA LEU A 283 -0.29 -0.21 -15.01
C LEU A 283 -0.04 -1.20 -16.14
N LEU A 284 -1.04 -2.03 -16.45
CA LEU A 284 -0.92 -3.13 -17.40
C LEU A 284 -1.43 -2.77 -18.81
N SER A 285 -1.94 -1.56 -19.05
CA SER A 285 -2.56 -1.16 -20.33
C SER A 285 -1.62 -1.18 -21.55
N GLY A 286 -0.31 -1.24 -21.36
CA GLY A 286 0.69 -1.31 -22.44
C GLY A 286 1.01 -2.72 -22.97
N ARG A 287 0.41 -3.80 -22.43
CA ARG A 287 0.59 -5.16 -22.92
C ARG A 287 -0.64 -5.60 -23.71
N GLU A 288 -0.49 -6.05 -24.95
CA GLU A 288 -1.61 -6.51 -25.81
C GLU A 288 -2.54 -7.54 -25.14
N ARG A 289 -1.99 -8.39 -24.28
CA ARG A 289 -2.73 -9.39 -23.51
C ARG A 289 -3.45 -8.78 -22.28
N SER A 290 -2.95 -7.67 -21.74
CA SER A 290 -3.42 -7.12 -20.46
C SER A 290 -4.44 -6.00 -20.61
N SER A 291 -4.62 -5.39 -21.78
CA SER A 291 -5.65 -4.37 -22.00
C SER A 291 -7.07 -4.92 -21.79
N ARG A 292 -7.33 -6.17 -22.18
CA ARG A 292 -8.58 -6.89 -21.92
C ARG A 292 -8.75 -7.24 -20.44
N TYR A 293 -7.65 -7.57 -19.75
CA TYR A 293 -7.64 -8.01 -18.37
C TYR A 293 -7.66 -6.83 -17.38
N GLY A 294 -6.92 -5.76 -17.64
CA GLY A 294 -6.83 -4.61 -16.76
C GLY A 294 -8.16 -3.88 -16.55
N THR A 295 -8.93 -3.69 -17.61
CA THR A 295 -10.27 -3.09 -17.54
C THR A 295 -11.28 -4.00 -16.84
N SER A 296 -11.24 -5.30 -17.10
CA SER A 296 -12.09 -6.29 -16.46
C SER A 296 -11.78 -6.40 -14.97
N PHE A 297 -10.50 -6.47 -14.60
CA PHE A 297 -10.08 -6.55 -13.20
C PHE A 297 -10.41 -5.26 -12.43
N ARG A 298 -10.19 -4.09 -13.02
CA ARG A 298 -10.55 -2.79 -12.41
C ARG A 298 -12.05 -2.67 -12.12
N ARG A 299 -12.91 -3.17 -12.99
CA ARG A 299 -14.36 -3.20 -12.75
C ARG A 299 -14.76 -4.19 -11.66
N ARG A 300 -13.98 -5.24 -11.45
CA ARG A 300 -14.27 -6.33 -10.52
C ARG A 300 -13.59 -6.15 -9.16
N SER A 301 -12.55 -5.29 -9.04
CA SER A 301 -11.92 -5.04 -7.74
C SER A 301 -12.71 -4.03 -6.92
N ALA A 302 -13.11 -4.42 -5.72
CA ALA A 302 -13.76 -3.55 -4.74
C ALA A 302 -13.05 -3.67 -3.40
N THR A 303 -12.75 -2.53 -2.79
CA THR A 303 -12.45 -2.50 -1.35
C THR A 303 -13.74 -2.64 -0.60
N PHE A 304 -13.72 -3.33 0.54
CA PHE A 304 -14.87 -3.39 1.44
C PHE A 304 -15.25 -1.97 1.80
N PRO A 305 -16.43 -1.45 1.34
CA PRO A 305 -16.66 -0.02 1.38
C PRO A 305 -16.88 0.48 2.80
N SER A 306 -16.18 1.54 3.13
CA SER A 306 -16.58 2.43 4.21
C SER A 306 -17.85 3.24 3.89
N SER A 307 -18.34 3.22 2.65
CA SER A 307 -19.51 3.95 2.19
C SER A 307 -20.60 3.03 1.61
N SER A 308 -21.85 3.38 1.90
CA SER A 308 -23.08 2.63 1.63
C SER A 308 -23.50 2.47 0.15
N ARG A 309 -22.63 2.74 -0.83
CA ARG A 309 -22.98 2.81 -2.27
C ARG A 309 -22.40 1.71 -3.17
N GLY A 310 -21.81 0.64 -2.62
CA GLY A 310 -21.34 -0.51 -3.39
C GLY A 310 -22.40 -1.63 -3.53
N PRO A 311 -22.17 -2.64 -4.38
CA PRO A 311 -23.12 -3.76 -4.55
C PRO A 311 -23.45 -4.50 -3.24
N LEU A 312 -22.58 -4.41 -2.22
CA LEU A 312 -22.81 -4.92 -0.87
C LEU A 312 -23.55 -3.91 0.03
N GLY A 313 -23.47 -2.61 -0.24
CA GLY A 313 -24.00 -1.56 0.63
C GLY A 313 -25.52 -1.46 0.69
N ARG A 314 -26.25 -1.93 -0.31
CA ARG A 314 -27.72 -1.83 -0.33
C ARG A 314 -28.45 -2.82 0.58
N ARG A 315 -27.80 -3.91 1.01
CA ARG A 315 -28.47 -4.96 1.83
C ARG A 315 -28.09 -4.92 3.33
N PHE A 316 -27.06 -4.16 3.72
CA PHE A 316 -26.67 -3.98 5.12
C PHE A 316 -27.47 -2.87 5.86
N ARG A 317 -28.60 -2.40 5.30
CA ARG A 317 -29.41 -1.31 5.88
C ARG A 317 -30.29 -1.70 7.07
N SER A 318 -30.30 -2.93 7.55
CA SER A 318 -31.16 -3.30 8.68
C SER A 318 -30.48 -3.16 10.04
N GLY A 319 -30.71 -2.08 10.64
CA GLY A 319 -31.02 -1.68 12.04
C GLY A 319 -30.01 -1.98 13.15
N ARG A 320 -29.54 -3.14 13.37
CA ARG A 320 -28.87 -3.51 14.64
C ARG A 320 -27.32 -3.53 14.59
N TRP A 321 -26.71 -3.56 13.42
CA TRP A 321 -25.25 -3.67 13.24
C TRP A 321 -24.53 -2.34 13.13
N LYS A 322 -25.23 -1.22 12.93
CA LYS A 322 -24.63 0.13 12.79
C LYS A 322 -23.80 0.57 14.00
N LYS A 323 -24.15 0.14 15.21
CA LYS A 323 -23.45 0.60 16.44
C LYS A 323 -22.11 -0.10 16.69
N LYS A 324 -21.95 -1.37 16.33
CA LYS A 324 -20.68 -2.11 16.54
C LYS A 324 -19.62 -1.85 15.45
N PHE A 325 -20.02 -1.64 14.21
CA PHE A 325 -19.09 -1.37 13.12
C PHE A 325 -18.62 0.08 13.05
N ALA A 326 -19.42 1.05 13.46
CA ALA A 326 -19.03 2.46 13.53
C ALA A 326 -17.90 2.72 14.55
N SER A 327 -17.79 1.90 15.59
CA SER A 327 -16.72 2.02 16.59
C SER A 327 -15.37 1.49 16.11
N THR A 328 -15.34 0.49 15.24
CA THR A 328 -14.09 -0.14 14.76
C THR A 328 -13.46 0.64 13.60
N THR A 329 -14.28 1.26 12.74
CA THR A 329 -13.78 2.11 11.64
C THR A 329 -13.39 3.53 12.09
N ARG A 330 -13.92 4.02 13.22
CA ARG A 330 -13.48 5.30 13.81
C ARG A 330 -12.14 5.21 14.53
N ALA A 331 -11.71 4.04 14.96
CA ALA A 331 -10.43 3.85 15.64
C ALA A 331 -9.20 4.04 14.74
N THR A 332 -9.34 3.89 13.42
CA THR A 332 -8.25 4.12 12.44
C THR A 332 -8.20 5.54 11.87
N CYS A 333 -9.19 6.39 12.19
CA CYS A 333 -9.23 7.77 11.68
C CYS A 333 -9.37 8.85 12.76
N ALA A 334 -9.36 8.47 14.04
CA ALA A 334 -9.43 9.41 15.16
C ALA A 334 -8.05 9.55 15.83
N MET A 335 -7.12 10.23 15.15
CA MET A 335 -6.16 11.04 15.90
C MET A 335 -6.94 12.21 16.48
N ARG A 336 -7.02 12.22 17.81
CA ARG A 336 -7.71 13.16 18.65
C ARG A 336 -7.46 14.61 18.22
N ARG A 337 -8.54 15.37 18.13
CA ARG A 337 -8.49 16.81 18.35
C ARG A 337 -8.23 17.01 19.86
N GLY A 338 -7.10 17.49 20.19
CA GLY A 338 -6.71 18.14 21.41
C GLY A 338 -5.89 19.35 21.03
#